data_3fd456b7622da96eb63306e606e5f491
#
_entry.id   3fd456b7622da96eb63306e606e5f491
#
_cell.length_a   1.000
_cell.length_b   1.000
_cell.length_c   1.000
_cell.angle_alpha   90.00
_cell.angle_beta   90.00
_cell.angle_gamma   90.00
#
_symmetry.space_group_name_H-M   'P 1'
#
loop_
_entity.id
_entity.type
_entity.pdbx_description
1 polymer ?
#
loop_
_entity_poly.entity_id
_entity_poly.type
_entity_poly.pdbx_seq_one_letter_code
_entity_poly.pdbx_strand_id
1 'polypeptide(L)'
;FYKMQASKIINDPVFGFINIPKGLIMEVVTHPMVQRLHRIKQLGLSSMVYPGAQHTRFQHSLGAFFLMTEAIHTLRNKGVEITDHEAESVKIAILLHDVGHGPFSHVLESTIAPGVHHEEISLLLMKKMNRELGGRLDLAIRIYKDEYEKRFLHQLVSSQLDMDRLDYLRRDSFYTGVTEGNIGSARIIKMLDVKDDHLVVESKGIYSIENFLTARRLMYWQVYLHKTSVACEKMINNTLLRAKELAHQGVELFVTPALRYFLYGDITREMFFNDEQCLETFTQLDDNDIWCALKTWANHEDKVLATLSSGLVNRRLFKVEIDSKPFSDEYK
;
A
#
# COMPACT_ATOMS: atom_id res chain seq x y z
N PHE A 1 -14.23 34.93 -19.17
CA PHE A 1 -13.85 33.69 -18.45
C PHE A 1 -12.35 33.55 -18.43
N TYR A 2 -11.74 33.84 -17.28
CA TYR A 2 -10.32 33.56 -17.05
C TYR A 2 -10.15 32.05 -17.04
N LYS A 3 -9.43 31.45 -18.00
CA LYS A 3 -8.96 30.07 -17.88
C LYS A 3 -7.86 30.03 -16.83
N MET A 4 -8.24 30.07 -15.56
CA MET A 4 -7.33 29.61 -14.51
C MET A 4 -6.90 28.20 -14.88
N GLN A 5 -5.61 27.91 -14.75
CA GLN A 5 -5.11 26.55 -14.92
C GLN A 5 -5.74 25.69 -13.80
N ALA A 6 -6.91 25.11 -14.09
CA ALA A 6 -7.69 24.41 -13.08
C ALA A 6 -6.93 23.16 -12.59
N SER A 7 -6.73 23.06 -11.29
CA SER A 7 -6.38 21.82 -10.62
C SER A 7 -7.45 20.77 -10.87
N LYS A 8 -7.09 19.48 -10.87
CA LYS A 8 -8.09 18.40 -10.90
C LYS A 8 -8.63 18.19 -9.49
N ILE A 9 -9.93 18.18 -9.35
CA ILE A 9 -10.62 17.89 -8.08
C ILE A 9 -11.04 16.42 -8.09
N ILE A 10 -10.70 15.70 -7.03
CA ILE A 10 -11.09 14.30 -6.82
C ILE A 10 -11.97 14.25 -5.56
N ASN A 11 -13.12 13.60 -5.66
CA ASN A 11 -13.97 13.31 -4.51
C ASN A 11 -13.44 12.11 -3.75
N ASP A 12 -13.09 12.30 -2.48
CA ASP A 12 -12.68 11.24 -1.57
C ASP A 12 -13.72 11.13 -0.43
N PRO A 13 -14.24 9.93 -0.13
CA PRO A 13 -15.29 9.77 0.88
C PRO A 13 -14.83 10.03 2.30
N VAL A 14 -13.51 10.02 2.57
CA VAL A 14 -12.93 10.24 3.91
C VAL A 14 -12.57 11.70 4.15
N PHE A 15 -12.01 12.37 3.12
CA PHE A 15 -11.48 13.75 3.25
C PHE A 15 -12.25 14.79 2.41
N GLY A 16 -13.23 14.37 1.62
CA GLY A 16 -13.96 15.27 0.75
C GLY A 16 -13.21 15.60 -0.53
N PHE A 17 -13.02 16.87 -0.84
CA PHE A 17 -12.39 17.29 -2.10
C PHE A 17 -10.87 17.33 -1.97
N ILE A 18 -10.17 16.53 -2.75
CA ILE A 18 -8.72 16.54 -2.88
C ILE A 18 -8.35 17.26 -4.17
N ASN A 19 -7.56 18.33 -4.05
CA ASN A 19 -7.08 19.12 -5.18
C ASN A 19 -5.71 18.61 -5.63
N ILE A 20 -5.61 18.14 -6.88
CA ILE A 20 -4.35 17.75 -7.50
C ILE A 20 -3.85 18.92 -8.34
N PRO A 21 -2.72 19.56 -7.99
CA PRO A 21 -2.16 20.66 -8.75
C PRO A 21 -1.66 20.15 -10.11
N LYS A 22 -1.67 21.05 -11.11
CA LYS A 22 -1.03 20.78 -12.41
C LYS A 22 0.50 20.73 -12.24
N GLY A 23 1.17 20.20 -13.26
CA GLY A 23 2.61 20.04 -13.27
C GLY A 23 3.03 18.64 -12.82
N LEU A 24 4.16 18.54 -12.15
CA LEU A 24 4.82 17.26 -11.85
C LEU A 24 3.92 16.32 -11.00
N ILE A 25 3.20 16.85 -10.03
CA ILE A 25 2.28 16.03 -9.22
C ILE A 25 1.18 15.41 -10.09
N MET A 26 0.60 16.15 -11.05
CA MET A 26 -0.39 15.62 -11.96
C MET A 26 0.20 14.55 -12.88
N GLU A 27 1.43 14.76 -13.40
CA GLU A 27 2.14 13.77 -14.22
C GLU A 27 2.35 12.47 -13.42
N VAL A 28 2.77 12.58 -12.15
CA VAL A 28 2.94 11.43 -11.23
C VAL A 28 1.62 10.73 -10.97
N VAL A 29 0.56 11.46 -10.60
CA VAL A 29 -0.76 10.86 -10.31
C VAL A 29 -1.32 10.13 -11.55
N THR A 30 -1.14 10.68 -12.75
CA THR A 30 -1.64 10.07 -14.00
C THR A 30 -0.72 9.00 -14.58
N HIS A 31 0.45 8.80 -14.00
CA HIS A 31 1.41 7.81 -14.49
C HIS A 31 0.84 6.38 -14.38
N PRO A 32 1.04 5.50 -15.39
CA PRO A 32 0.48 4.14 -15.40
C PRO A 32 0.80 3.32 -14.14
N MET A 33 2.01 3.43 -13.60
CA MET A 33 2.41 2.75 -12.36
C MET A 33 1.57 3.16 -11.16
N VAL A 34 1.16 4.43 -11.08
CA VAL A 34 0.29 4.95 -10.01
C VAL A 34 -1.17 4.59 -10.30
N GLN A 35 -1.61 4.69 -11.56
CA GLN A 35 -2.97 4.31 -11.96
C GLN A 35 -3.27 2.82 -11.74
N ARG A 36 -2.26 1.95 -11.76
CA ARG A 36 -2.37 0.54 -11.39
C ARG A 36 -2.96 0.34 -9.99
N LEU A 37 -2.64 1.24 -9.05
CA LEU A 37 -3.10 1.16 -7.66
C LEU A 37 -4.64 1.23 -7.52
N HIS A 38 -5.38 1.68 -8.53
CA HIS A 38 -6.84 1.57 -8.60
C HIS A 38 -7.34 0.11 -8.58
N ARG A 39 -6.51 -0.82 -9.01
CA ARG A 39 -6.86 -2.24 -9.15
C ARG A 39 -6.24 -3.12 -8.07
N ILE A 40 -5.65 -2.50 -7.03
CA ILE A 40 -5.08 -3.18 -5.86
C ILE A 40 -5.80 -2.67 -4.62
N LYS A 41 -6.48 -3.57 -3.91
CA LYS A 41 -7.18 -3.23 -2.67
C LYS A 41 -6.20 -3.00 -1.53
N GLN A 42 -6.48 -1.98 -0.72
CA GLN A 42 -5.66 -1.63 0.45
C GLN A 42 -5.60 -2.78 1.47
N LEU A 43 -6.73 -3.36 1.79
CA LEU A 43 -6.87 -4.41 2.81
C LEU A 43 -6.99 -5.83 2.21
N GLY A 44 -6.59 -6.02 0.96
CA GLY A 44 -6.59 -7.33 0.31
C GLY A 44 -7.90 -8.10 0.50
N LEU A 45 -7.83 -9.25 1.17
CA LEU A 45 -8.98 -10.14 1.41
C LEU A 45 -9.80 -9.80 2.66
N SER A 46 -9.49 -8.73 3.39
CA SER A 46 -10.29 -8.33 4.57
C SER A 46 -11.75 -7.99 4.21
N SER A 47 -12.04 -7.73 2.93
CA SER A 47 -13.43 -7.62 2.43
C SER A 47 -14.26 -8.90 2.62
N MET A 48 -13.64 -10.05 2.84
CA MET A 48 -14.30 -11.29 3.23
C MET A 48 -14.92 -11.22 4.63
N VAL A 49 -14.42 -10.33 5.48
CA VAL A 49 -14.92 -10.06 6.84
C VAL A 49 -15.73 -8.76 6.86
N TYR A 50 -15.18 -7.72 6.26
CA TYR A 50 -15.73 -6.36 6.19
C TYR A 50 -16.13 -6.04 4.75
N PRO A 51 -17.37 -6.33 4.34
CA PRO A 51 -17.77 -6.17 2.92
C PRO A 51 -17.57 -4.76 2.36
N GLY A 52 -17.58 -3.74 3.22
CA GLY A 52 -17.29 -2.35 2.86
C GLY A 52 -15.81 -2.05 2.58
N ALA A 53 -14.87 -2.92 2.97
CA ALA A 53 -13.43 -2.75 2.78
C ALA A 53 -13.01 -2.99 1.31
N GLN A 54 -13.51 -2.13 0.41
CA GLN A 54 -13.27 -2.21 -1.03
C GLN A 54 -12.33 -1.12 -1.55
N HIS A 55 -11.88 -0.22 -0.70
CA HIS A 55 -10.99 0.88 -1.07
C HIS A 55 -9.64 0.38 -1.57
N THR A 56 -9.07 1.19 -2.44
CA THR A 56 -7.85 0.84 -3.17
C THR A 56 -6.63 1.59 -2.62
N ARG A 57 -5.43 1.09 -2.95
CA ARG A 57 -4.18 1.78 -2.63
C ARG A 57 -4.09 3.16 -3.29
N PHE A 58 -4.73 3.35 -4.44
CA PHE A 58 -4.81 4.67 -5.07
C PHE A 58 -5.55 5.68 -4.18
N GLN A 59 -6.69 5.29 -3.60
CA GLN A 59 -7.43 6.15 -2.67
C GLN A 59 -6.60 6.48 -1.43
N HIS A 60 -5.88 5.49 -0.89
CA HIS A 60 -4.95 5.68 0.22
C HIS A 60 -3.83 6.68 -0.15
N SER A 61 -3.14 6.49 -1.28
CA SER A 61 -2.08 7.39 -1.73
C SER A 61 -2.57 8.83 -1.86
N LEU A 62 -3.79 9.04 -2.39
CA LEU A 62 -4.38 10.36 -2.50
C LEU A 62 -4.74 10.97 -1.12
N GLY A 63 -5.24 10.16 -0.19
CA GLY A 63 -5.54 10.61 1.16
C GLY A 63 -4.27 10.99 1.94
N ALA A 64 -3.23 10.18 1.84
CA ALA A 64 -1.92 10.48 2.42
C ALA A 64 -1.32 11.77 1.81
N PHE A 65 -1.46 11.96 0.49
CA PHE A 65 -1.09 13.21 -0.18
C PHE A 65 -1.87 14.42 0.35
N PHE A 66 -3.18 14.28 0.58
CA PHE A 66 -4.01 15.35 1.16
C PHE A 66 -3.52 15.72 2.55
N LEU A 67 -3.30 14.73 3.42
CA LEU A 67 -2.79 14.96 4.77
C LEU A 67 -1.39 15.58 4.77
N MET A 68 -0.51 15.17 3.85
CA MET A 68 0.80 15.79 3.65
C MET A 68 0.68 17.26 3.27
N THR A 69 -0.28 17.60 2.42
CA THR A 69 -0.53 19.00 2.03
C THR A 69 -0.94 19.84 3.23
N GLU A 70 -1.83 19.31 4.08
CA GLU A 70 -2.27 19.97 5.32
C GLU A 70 -1.13 20.10 6.35
N ALA A 71 -0.28 19.06 6.46
CA ALA A 71 0.88 19.08 7.34
C ALA A 71 1.90 20.16 6.92
N ILE A 72 2.24 20.24 5.64
CA ILE A 72 3.14 21.28 5.12
C ILE A 72 2.57 22.67 5.36
N HIS A 73 1.28 22.87 5.09
CA HIS A 73 0.62 24.15 5.34
C HIS A 73 0.69 24.53 6.82
N THR A 74 0.43 23.59 7.72
CA THR A 74 0.50 23.80 9.17
C THR A 74 1.92 24.17 9.62
N LEU A 75 2.94 23.44 9.18
CA LEU A 75 4.33 23.69 9.56
C LEU A 75 4.83 25.04 9.03
N ARG A 76 4.52 25.39 7.79
CA ARG A 76 4.85 26.71 7.22
C ARG A 76 4.19 27.86 8.01
N ASN A 77 2.93 27.71 8.42
CA ASN A 77 2.23 28.70 9.23
C ASN A 77 2.85 28.86 10.63
N LYS A 78 3.60 27.89 11.11
CA LYS A 78 4.37 27.97 12.35
C LYS A 78 5.80 28.49 12.16
N GLY A 79 6.16 28.86 10.94
CA GLY A 79 7.47 29.45 10.61
C GLY A 79 8.53 28.41 10.24
N VAL A 80 8.17 27.12 10.06
CA VAL A 80 9.11 26.12 9.57
C VAL A 80 9.41 26.39 8.09
N GLU A 81 10.68 26.56 7.78
CA GLU A 81 11.13 26.82 6.41
C GLU A 81 11.04 25.55 5.55
N ILE A 82 10.10 25.53 4.63
CA ILE A 82 9.91 24.49 3.61
C ILE A 82 9.76 25.19 2.27
N THR A 83 10.71 25.04 1.37
CA THR A 83 10.65 25.60 0.02
C THR A 83 9.54 24.96 -0.81
N ASP A 84 9.15 25.59 -1.92
CA ASP A 84 8.13 25.01 -2.80
C ASP A 84 8.60 23.70 -3.45
N HIS A 85 9.89 23.60 -3.76
CA HIS A 85 10.49 22.38 -4.29
C HIS A 85 10.49 21.23 -3.26
N GLU A 86 10.81 21.52 -1.99
CA GLU A 86 10.71 20.53 -0.90
C GLU A 86 9.26 20.09 -0.67
N ALA A 87 8.33 21.07 -0.67
CA ALA A 87 6.90 20.79 -0.52
C ALA A 87 6.33 19.92 -1.64
N GLU A 88 6.71 20.17 -2.89
CA GLU A 88 6.33 19.31 -4.03
C GLU A 88 6.95 17.91 -3.90
N SER A 89 8.24 17.85 -3.56
CA SER A 89 9.00 16.60 -3.47
C SER A 89 8.50 15.67 -2.36
N VAL A 90 8.20 16.19 -1.15
CA VAL A 90 7.67 15.36 -0.06
C VAL A 90 6.23 14.88 -0.34
N LYS A 91 5.43 15.69 -1.06
CA LYS A 91 4.11 15.25 -1.55
C LYS A 91 4.20 14.13 -2.58
N ILE A 92 5.20 14.18 -3.45
CA ILE A 92 5.48 13.10 -4.41
C ILE A 92 5.99 11.85 -3.69
N ALA A 93 6.87 12.02 -2.70
CA ALA A 93 7.37 10.90 -1.90
C ALA A 93 6.24 10.12 -1.24
N ILE A 94 5.27 10.81 -0.62
CA ILE A 94 4.11 10.14 0.01
C ILE A 94 3.12 9.58 -1.03
N LEU A 95 2.96 10.18 -2.21
CA LEU A 95 2.16 9.60 -3.30
C LEU A 95 2.71 8.26 -3.79
N LEU A 96 4.02 8.11 -3.77
CA LEU A 96 4.74 6.97 -4.34
C LEU A 96 5.20 5.94 -3.31
N HIS A 97 5.03 6.20 -2.00
CA HIS A 97 5.58 5.32 -0.96
C HIS A 97 5.10 3.86 -1.08
N ASP A 98 3.87 3.66 -1.51
CA ASP A 98 3.20 2.36 -1.66
C ASP A 98 3.11 1.86 -3.11
N VAL A 99 3.77 2.53 -4.07
CA VAL A 99 3.65 2.16 -5.50
C VAL A 99 4.20 0.77 -5.82
N GLY A 100 5.08 0.23 -4.97
CA GLY A 100 5.68 -1.10 -5.08
C GLY A 100 4.81 -2.24 -4.57
N HIS A 101 3.66 -1.99 -3.99
CA HIS A 101 2.77 -3.06 -3.58
C HIS A 101 2.21 -3.84 -4.78
N GLY A 102 2.20 -5.17 -4.66
CA GLY A 102 1.51 -6.08 -5.58
C GLY A 102 0.10 -6.44 -5.10
N PRO A 103 -0.66 -7.22 -5.88
CA PRO A 103 -1.95 -7.75 -5.45
C PRO A 103 -1.78 -8.61 -4.19
N PHE A 104 -2.67 -8.42 -3.20
CA PHE A 104 -2.61 -9.11 -1.90
C PHE A 104 -1.24 -9.03 -1.21
N SER A 105 -0.52 -7.99 -1.46
CA SER A 105 0.79 -7.54 -0.96
C SER A 105 1.70 -8.58 -0.31
N HIS A 106 1.46 -8.95 0.95
CA HIS A 106 2.32 -9.86 1.71
C HIS A 106 2.37 -11.29 1.16
N VAL A 107 1.33 -11.71 0.43
CA VAL A 107 1.29 -13.02 -0.21
C VAL A 107 2.29 -13.09 -1.35
N LEU A 108 2.40 -12.03 -2.16
CA LEU A 108 3.31 -12.02 -3.30
C LEU A 108 4.79 -11.93 -2.90
N GLU A 109 5.10 -11.27 -1.80
CA GLU A 109 6.46 -11.20 -1.26
C GLU A 109 7.05 -12.59 -0.95
N SER A 110 6.18 -13.56 -0.64
CA SER A 110 6.61 -14.93 -0.34
C SER A 110 6.58 -15.89 -1.54
N THR A 111 5.79 -15.59 -2.58
CA THR A 111 5.54 -16.54 -3.69
C THR A 111 6.05 -16.06 -5.04
N ILE A 112 5.85 -14.78 -5.35
CA ILE A 112 6.13 -14.17 -6.66
C ILE A 112 7.44 -13.38 -6.64
N ALA A 113 7.72 -12.68 -5.54
CA ALA A 113 8.92 -11.88 -5.37
C ALA A 113 9.69 -12.27 -4.08
N PRO A 114 10.17 -13.53 -3.96
CA PRO A 114 10.75 -14.01 -2.70
C PRO A 114 11.94 -13.16 -2.27
N GLY A 115 11.85 -12.63 -1.03
CA GLY A 115 12.89 -11.83 -0.41
C GLY A 115 13.02 -10.40 -0.96
N VAL A 116 12.03 -9.90 -1.69
CA VAL A 116 11.97 -8.50 -2.12
C VAL A 116 10.79 -7.82 -1.43
N HIS A 117 11.08 -6.79 -0.63
CA HIS A 117 10.05 -6.04 0.08
C HIS A 117 9.44 -4.95 -0.82
N HIS A 118 8.18 -4.64 -0.58
CA HIS A 118 7.45 -3.64 -1.37
C HIS A 118 8.09 -2.25 -1.33
N GLU A 119 8.78 -1.88 -0.24
CA GLU A 119 9.51 -0.61 -0.15
C GLU A 119 10.68 -0.57 -1.14
N GLU A 120 11.37 -1.70 -1.36
CA GLU A 120 12.44 -1.80 -2.34
C GLU A 120 11.91 -1.70 -3.76
N ILE A 121 10.76 -2.37 -4.02
CA ILE A 121 10.08 -2.25 -5.32
C ILE A 121 9.57 -0.81 -5.52
N SER A 122 9.02 -0.16 -4.50
CA SER A 122 8.64 1.25 -4.57
C SER A 122 9.81 2.12 -5.00
N LEU A 123 10.98 1.92 -4.40
CA LEU A 123 12.18 2.66 -4.77
C LEU A 123 12.64 2.40 -6.21
N LEU A 124 12.56 1.15 -6.67
CA LEU A 124 12.88 0.79 -8.06
C LEU A 124 11.93 1.49 -9.05
N LEU A 125 10.63 1.47 -8.75
CA LEU A 125 9.61 2.13 -9.57
C LEU A 125 9.75 3.66 -9.55
N MET A 126 10.05 4.26 -8.39
CA MET A 126 10.36 5.68 -8.28
C MET A 126 11.57 6.06 -9.14
N LYS A 127 12.64 5.27 -9.12
CA LYS A 127 13.83 5.50 -9.97
C LYS A 127 13.52 5.35 -11.46
N LYS A 128 12.70 4.36 -11.84
CA LYS A 128 12.25 4.20 -13.24
C LYS A 128 11.44 5.42 -13.68
N MET A 129 10.42 5.80 -12.91
CA MET A 129 9.61 6.99 -13.19
C MET A 129 10.44 8.27 -13.24
N ASN A 130 11.46 8.39 -12.38
CA ASN A 130 12.36 9.52 -12.36
C ASN A 130 13.16 9.66 -13.69
N ARG A 131 13.64 8.55 -14.24
CA ARG A 131 14.29 8.53 -15.56
C ARG A 131 13.32 8.99 -16.66
N GLU A 132 12.09 8.48 -16.66
CA GLU A 132 11.05 8.84 -17.64
C GLU A 132 10.63 10.32 -17.52
N LEU A 133 10.69 10.89 -16.32
CA LEU A 133 10.36 12.30 -16.03
C LEU A 133 11.59 13.24 -16.05
N GLY A 134 12.73 12.79 -16.58
CA GLY A 134 13.92 13.64 -16.77
C GLY A 134 14.61 14.09 -15.49
N GLY A 135 14.63 13.26 -14.44
CA GLY A 135 15.32 13.51 -13.17
C GLY A 135 14.54 14.38 -12.17
N ARG A 136 13.30 14.74 -12.47
CA ARG A 136 12.50 15.68 -11.64
C ARG A 136 12.05 15.09 -10.28
N LEU A 137 12.24 13.79 -10.04
CA LEU A 137 11.91 13.13 -8.77
C LEU A 137 13.12 12.95 -7.84
N ASP A 138 14.30 13.45 -8.17
CA ASP A 138 15.53 13.22 -7.41
C ASP A 138 15.37 13.60 -5.93
N LEU A 139 14.82 14.75 -5.61
CA LEU A 139 14.62 15.18 -4.24
C LEU A 139 13.56 14.33 -3.52
N ALA A 140 12.48 13.95 -4.20
CA ALA A 140 11.47 13.08 -3.63
C ALA A 140 12.06 11.70 -3.24
N ILE A 141 12.93 11.14 -4.08
CA ILE A 141 13.65 9.89 -3.81
C ILE A 141 14.60 10.05 -2.61
N ARG A 142 15.34 11.15 -2.53
CA ARG A 142 16.24 11.42 -1.39
C ARG A 142 15.47 11.56 -0.08
N ILE A 143 14.32 12.25 -0.09
CA ILE A 143 13.43 12.37 1.07
C ILE A 143 12.90 10.98 1.46
N TYR A 144 12.42 10.20 0.51
CA TYR A 144 11.92 8.83 0.75
C TYR A 144 12.98 7.92 1.39
N LYS A 145 14.25 8.05 1.01
CA LYS A 145 15.39 7.26 1.51
C LYS A 145 16.00 7.76 2.82
N ASP A 146 15.49 8.83 3.43
CA ASP A 146 16.14 9.54 4.57
C ASP A 146 17.57 10.03 4.24
N GLU A 147 17.80 10.44 3.00
CA GLU A 147 19.10 10.94 2.50
C GLU A 147 19.07 12.46 2.25
N TYR A 148 18.07 13.15 2.77
CA TYR A 148 17.97 14.60 2.66
C TYR A 148 18.25 15.26 4.02
N GLU A 149 18.87 16.43 4.00
CA GLU A 149 19.34 17.14 5.21
C GLU A 149 18.22 17.49 6.19
N LYS A 150 17.01 17.84 5.70
CA LYS A 150 15.82 18.09 6.54
C LYS A 150 15.11 16.75 6.84
N ARG A 151 15.53 16.10 7.91
CA ARG A 151 15.04 14.77 8.29
C ARG A 151 13.56 14.73 8.64
N PHE A 152 13.00 15.82 9.15
CA PHE A 152 11.57 15.89 9.45
C PHE A 152 10.69 15.66 8.21
N LEU A 153 11.17 15.98 6.99
CA LEU A 153 10.44 15.69 5.75
C LEU A 153 10.30 14.19 5.52
N HIS A 154 11.35 13.40 5.76
CA HIS A 154 11.25 11.94 5.74
C HIS A 154 10.30 11.45 6.83
N GLN A 155 10.36 12.01 8.04
CA GLN A 155 9.51 11.61 9.16
C GLN A 155 8.02 11.87 8.90
N LEU A 156 7.66 12.83 8.05
CA LEU A 156 6.29 12.99 7.56
C LEU A 156 5.83 11.86 6.64
N VAL A 157 6.77 11.21 5.93
CA VAL A 157 6.49 10.07 5.02
C VAL A 157 6.53 8.76 5.77
N SER A 158 7.53 8.55 6.64
CA SER A 158 7.76 7.29 7.36
C SER A 158 8.31 7.56 8.77
N SER A 159 7.47 7.38 9.77
CA SER A 159 7.84 7.48 11.21
C SER A 159 6.78 6.78 12.07
N GLN A 160 6.77 7.04 13.39
CA GLN A 160 5.69 6.53 14.25
C GLN A 160 4.38 7.31 14.11
N LEU A 161 4.45 8.55 13.61
CA LEU A 161 3.31 9.44 13.39
C LEU A 161 3.52 10.15 12.05
N ASP A 162 3.20 9.47 10.97
CA ASP A 162 3.35 9.93 9.60
C ASP A 162 2.00 10.05 8.87
N MET A 163 2.02 10.62 7.67
CA MET A 163 0.81 10.85 6.89
C MET A 163 0.22 9.54 6.33
N ASP A 164 1.04 8.53 6.14
CA ASP A 164 0.63 7.17 5.79
C ASP A 164 -0.29 6.58 6.88
N ARG A 165 0.19 6.52 8.12
CA ARG A 165 -0.58 5.98 9.27
C ARG A 165 -1.83 6.78 9.56
N LEU A 166 -1.77 8.11 9.45
CA LEU A 166 -2.94 8.97 9.67
C LEU A 166 -4.02 8.76 8.60
N ASP A 167 -3.65 8.46 7.35
CA ASP A 167 -4.62 8.12 6.32
C ASP A 167 -5.19 6.72 6.54
N TYR A 168 -4.34 5.68 6.54
CA TYR A 168 -4.87 4.32 6.51
C TYR A 168 -5.71 3.99 7.75
N LEU A 169 -5.33 4.43 8.95
CA LEU A 169 -6.15 4.18 10.14
C LEU A 169 -7.55 4.78 9.99
N ARG A 170 -7.64 6.03 9.57
CA ARG A 170 -8.93 6.70 9.38
C ARG A 170 -9.71 6.10 8.21
N ARG A 171 -9.06 5.81 7.11
CA ARG A 171 -9.67 5.24 5.89
C ARG A 171 -10.16 3.82 6.12
N ASP A 172 -9.34 2.98 6.73
CA ASP A 172 -9.69 1.60 7.04
C ASP A 172 -10.83 1.54 8.06
N SER A 173 -10.82 2.40 9.09
CA SER A 173 -11.95 2.56 10.02
C SER A 173 -13.24 2.88 9.28
N PHE A 174 -13.21 3.84 8.37
CA PHE A 174 -14.36 4.26 7.58
C PHE A 174 -14.93 3.10 6.72
N TYR A 175 -14.06 2.43 5.96
CA TYR A 175 -14.49 1.40 5.02
C TYR A 175 -14.81 0.05 5.68
N THR A 176 -14.19 -0.27 6.82
CA THR A 176 -14.53 -1.49 7.58
C THR A 176 -15.74 -1.29 8.47
N GLY A 177 -16.07 -0.05 8.83
CA GLY A 177 -17.08 0.27 9.84
C GLY A 177 -16.60 0.07 11.27
N VAL A 178 -15.32 -0.15 11.51
CA VAL A 178 -14.70 -0.30 12.83
C VAL A 178 -14.41 1.09 13.39
N THR A 179 -15.31 1.60 14.21
CA THR A 179 -15.27 2.99 14.70
C THR A 179 -14.13 3.30 15.66
N GLU A 180 -13.55 2.27 16.28
CA GLU A 180 -12.38 2.37 17.16
C GLU A 180 -11.13 2.90 16.46
N GLY A 181 -11.06 2.75 15.14
CA GLY A 181 -9.99 3.31 14.31
C GLY A 181 -10.16 4.80 13.97
N ASN A 182 -11.25 5.42 14.39
CA ASN A 182 -11.49 6.83 14.07
C ASN A 182 -10.58 7.75 14.89
N ILE A 183 -9.63 8.39 14.21
CA ILE A 183 -8.66 9.31 14.77
C ILE A 183 -8.89 10.74 14.31
N GLY A 184 -8.58 11.69 15.18
CA GLY A 184 -8.65 13.11 14.88
C GLY A 184 -7.44 13.62 14.07
N SER A 185 -7.20 13.07 12.86
CA SER A 185 -6.02 13.39 12.05
C SER A 185 -5.82 14.90 11.82
N ALA A 186 -6.90 15.66 11.58
CA ALA A 186 -6.82 17.10 11.41
C ALA A 186 -6.31 17.82 12.66
N ARG A 187 -6.70 17.38 13.86
CA ARG A 187 -6.19 17.94 15.13
C ARG A 187 -4.72 17.55 15.32
N ILE A 188 -4.36 16.31 15.05
CA ILE A 188 -2.98 15.84 15.16
C ILE A 188 -2.07 16.71 14.27
N ILE A 189 -2.43 16.90 13.00
CA ILE A 189 -1.67 17.72 12.07
C ILE A 189 -1.49 19.15 12.58
N LYS A 190 -2.54 19.77 13.14
CA LYS A 190 -2.42 21.12 13.72
C LYS A 190 -1.48 21.21 14.93
N MET A 191 -1.23 20.08 15.60
CA MET A 191 -0.30 19.99 16.73
C MET A 191 1.13 19.63 16.31
N LEU A 192 1.37 19.30 15.03
CA LEU A 192 2.72 19.03 14.52
C LEU A 192 3.56 20.31 14.58
N ASP A 193 4.84 20.14 14.88
CA ASP A 193 5.87 21.16 14.83
C ASP A 193 7.23 20.53 14.51
N VAL A 194 8.27 21.33 14.30
CA VAL A 194 9.64 20.86 14.07
C VAL A 194 10.55 21.48 15.12
N LYS A 195 11.34 20.64 15.76
CA LYS A 195 12.38 21.08 16.71
C LYS A 195 13.66 20.29 16.45
N ASP A 196 14.77 21.01 16.32
CA ASP A 196 16.10 20.42 16.05
C ASP A 196 16.06 19.42 14.88
N ASP A 197 15.41 19.83 13.78
CA ASP A 197 15.17 19.05 12.55
C ASP A 197 14.36 17.75 12.75
N HIS A 198 13.65 17.61 13.86
CA HIS A 198 12.79 16.48 14.15
C HIS A 198 11.33 16.89 14.20
N LEU A 199 10.46 16.02 13.64
CA LEU A 199 9.01 16.18 13.76
C LEU A 199 8.60 15.93 15.22
N VAL A 200 7.91 16.89 15.80
CA VAL A 200 7.42 16.83 17.19
C VAL A 200 5.94 17.18 17.26
N VAL A 201 5.32 16.87 18.39
CA VAL A 201 3.93 17.23 18.67
C VAL A 201 3.88 18.14 19.88
N GLU A 202 3.16 19.24 19.78
CA GLU A 202 2.94 20.15 20.90
C GLU A 202 2.26 19.42 22.08
N SER A 203 2.64 19.75 23.31
CA SER A 203 2.15 19.08 24.54
C SER A 203 0.62 19.06 24.65
N LYS A 204 -0.07 20.11 24.17
CA LYS A 204 -1.54 20.17 24.13
C LYS A 204 -2.19 19.13 23.18
N GLY A 205 -1.40 18.45 22.36
CA GLY A 205 -1.82 17.37 21.48
C GLY A 205 -1.79 15.98 22.12
N ILE A 206 -1.32 15.83 23.37
CA ILE A 206 -1.05 14.53 24.00
C ILE A 206 -2.26 13.57 23.95
N TYR A 207 -3.46 14.03 24.25
CA TYR A 207 -4.66 13.18 24.21
C TYR A 207 -5.00 12.68 22.80
N SER A 208 -4.67 13.46 21.76
CA SER A 208 -4.86 13.04 20.38
C SER A 208 -3.86 11.95 19.99
N ILE A 209 -2.64 11.99 20.54
CA ILE A 209 -1.63 10.95 20.34
C ILE A 209 -1.99 9.69 21.11
N GLU A 210 -2.46 9.78 22.35
CA GLU A 210 -2.96 8.63 23.11
C GLU A 210 -4.11 7.93 22.37
N ASN A 211 -5.07 8.71 21.85
CA ASN A 211 -6.16 8.16 21.04
C ASN A 211 -5.63 7.48 19.76
N PHE A 212 -4.68 8.09 19.06
CA PHE A 212 -4.02 7.52 17.88
C PHE A 212 -3.36 6.17 18.19
N LEU A 213 -2.59 6.07 19.27
CA LEU A 213 -1.93 4.83 19.67
C LEU A 213 -2.94 3.74 20.06
N THR A 214 -4.01 4.13 20.75
CA THR A 214 -5.09 3.22 21.14
C THR A 214 -5.85 2.73 19.91
N ALA A 215 -6.26 3.62 19.03
CA ALA A 215 -6.95 3.30 17.78
C ALA A 215 -6.10 2.36 16.90
N ARG A 216 -4.80 2.66 16.73
CA ARG A 216 -3.87 1.80 16.00
C ARG A 216 -3.84 0.38 16.58
N ARG A 217 -3.71 0.24 17.89
CA ARG A 217 -3.72 -1.06 18.56
C ARG A 217 -5.03 -1.82 18.32
N LEU A 218 -6.18 -1.14 18.44
CA LEU A 218 -7.49 -1.76 18.23
C LEU A 218 -7.71 -2.18 16.79
N MET A 219 -7.29 -1.36 15.80
CA MET A 219 -7.36 -1.73 14.39
C MET A 219 -6.50 -2.95 14.07
N TYR A 220 -5.31 -3.08 14.69
CA TYR A 220 -4.48 -4.29 14.54
C TYR A 220 -5.23 -5.54 14.98
N TRP A 221 -5.90 -5.50 16.14
CA TRP A 221 -6.64 -6.66 16.66
C TRP A 221 -7.92 -6.95 15.89
N GLN A 222 -8.69 -5.92 15.57
CA GLN A 222 -10.01 -6.11 14.98
C GLN A 222 -9.94 -6.31 13.46
N VAL A 223 -9.02 -5.66 12.76
CA VAL A 223 -8.98 -5.65 11.30
C VAL A 223 -7.78 -6.42 10.75
N TYR A 224 -6.55 -5.96 11.05
CA TYR A 224 -5.36 -6.47 10.36
C TYR A 224 -4.98 -7.89 10.79
N LEU A 225 -5.18 -8.25 12.03
CA LEU A 225 -4.95 -9.60 12.57
C LEU A 225 -6.24 -10.40 12.78
N HIS A 226 -7.34 -10.01 12.14
CA HIS A 226 -8.59 -10.77 12.22
C HIS A 226 -8.37 -12.20 11.70
N LYS A 227 -8.74 -13.21 12.49
CA LYS A 227 -8.47 -14.63 12.17
C LYS A 227 -8.91 -15.04 10.77
N THR A 228 -10.08 -14.58 10.33
CA THR A 228 -10.60 -14.90 9.00
C THR A 228 -9.79 -14.21 7.90
N SER A 229 -9.32 -12.97 8.09
CA SER A 229 -8.44 -12.29 7.13
C SER A 229 -7.12 -13.04 6.99
N VAL A 230 -6.52 -13.43 8.11
CA VAL A 230 -5.29 -14.25 8.13
C VAL A 230 -5.52 -15.61 7.46
N ALA A 231 -6.68 -16.26 7.68
CA ALA A 231 -7.03 -17.50 6.99
C ALA A 231 -7.07 -17.32 5.48
N CYS A 232 -7.71 -16.25 4.99
CA CYS A 232 -7.76 -15.93 3.56
C CYS A 232 -6.37 -15.71 2.96
N GLU A 233 -5.51 -14.96 3.65
CA GLU A 233 -4.13 -14.71 3.21
C GLU A 233 -3.31 -16.02 3.14
N LYS A 234 -3.46 -16.90 4.12
CA LYS A 234 -2.79 -18.20 4.09
C LYS A 234 -3.34 -19.11 2.98
N MET A 235 -4.64 -19.10 2.75
CA MET A 235 -5.24 -19.87 1.67
C MET A 235 -4.76 -19.39 0.31
N ILE A 236 -4.73 -18.08 0.04
CA ILE A 236 -4.26 -17.55 -1.24
C ILE A 236 -2.77 -17.82 -1.45
N ASN A 237 -1.97 -17.68 -0.38
CA ASN A 237 -0.54 -18.03 -0.41
C ASN A 237 -0.33 -19.50 -0.81
N ASN A 238 -1.02 -20.43 -0.15
CA ASN A 238 -0.93 -21.84 -0.45
C ASN A 238 -1.46 -22.18 -1.84
N THR A 239 -2.48 -21.47 -2.31
CA THR A 239 -3.00 -21.60 -3.68
C THR A 239 -1.93 -21.24 -4.72
N LEU A 240 -1.27 -20.11 -4.53
CA LEU A 240 -0.21 -19.66 -5.45
C LEU A 240 1.03 -20.56 -5.39
N LEU A 241 1.41 -21.04 -4.21
CA LEU A 241 2.48 -22.03 -4.06
C LEU A 241 2.15 -23.31 -4.82
N ARG A 242 0.92 -23.85 -4.66
CA ARG A 242 0.49 -25.04 -5.40
C ARG A 242 0.45 -24.80 -6.90
N ALA A 243 -0.04 -23.67 -7.35
CA ALA A 243 -0.03 -23.29 -8.76
C ALA A 243 1.40 -23.23 -9.32
N LYS A 244 2.35 -22.67 -8.57
CA LYS A 244 3.76 -22.62 -8.96
C LYS A 244 4.39 -24.01 -9.05
N GLU A 245 4.12 -24.90 -8.09
CA GLU A 245 4.56 -26.29 -8.15
C GLU A 245 4.06 -27.01 -9.42
N LEU A 246 2.76 -26.89 -9.73
CA LEU A 246 2.17 -27.49 -10.91
C LEU A 246 2.77 -26.91 -12.21
N ALA A 247 2.96 -25.58 -12.26
CA ALA A 247 3.59 -24.92 -13.40
C ALA A 247 5.01 -25.44 -13.65
N HIS A 248 5.81 -25.65 -12.60
CA HIS A 248 7.17 -26.21 -12.69
C HIS A 248 7.18 -27.71 -13.02
N GLN A 249 6.07 -28.42 -12.79
CA GLN A 249 5.86 -29.80 -13.25
C GLN A 249 5.39 -29.88 -14.70
N GLY A 250 5.26 -28.73 -15.39
CA GLY A 250 4.83 -28.66 -16.79
C GLY A 250 3.30 -28.68 -16.97
N VAL A 251 2.52 -28.54 -15.90
CA VAL A 251 1.07 -28.43 -15.99
C VAL A 251 0.69 -27.07 -16.56
N GLU A 252 -0.12 -27.06 -17.61
CA GLU A 252 -0.62 -25.83 -18.20
C GLU A 252 -1.78 -25.27 -17.36
N LEU A 253 -1.55 -24.07 -16.79
CA LEU A 253 -2.54 -23.37 -15.98
C LEU A 253 -3.06 -22.14 -16.73
N PHE A 254 -4.34 -21.86 -16.60
CA PHE A 254 -4.90 -20.58 -17.05
C PHE A 254 -4.38 -19.47 -16.16
N VAL A 255 -3.68 -18.53 -16.76
CA VAL A 255 -3.11 -17.34 -16.09
C VAL A 255 -3.00 -16.19 -17.09
N THR A 256 -3.03 -14.96 -16.60
CA THR A 256 -2.70 -13.79 -17.42
C THR A 256 -1.20 -13.79 -17.79
N PRO A 257 -0.79 -13.07 -18.85
CA PRO A 257 0.62 -13.04 -19.25
C PRO A 257 1.57 -12.60 -18.13
N ALA A 258 1.18 -11.58 -17.34
CA ALA A 258 1.99 -11.11 -16.23
C ALA A 258 2.12 -12.15 -15.12
N LEU A 259 1.01 -12.79 -14.72
CA LEU A 259 1.03 -13.83 -13.69
C LEU A 259 1.80 -15.09 -14.19
N ARG A 260 1.73 -15.40 -15.50
CA ARG A 260 2.49 -16.49 -16.12
C ARG A 260 4.00 -16.31 -15.94
N TYR A 261 4.49 -15.10 -16.19
CA TYR A 261 5.90 -14.78 -16.02
C TYR A 261 6.42 -15.16 -14.63
N PHE A 262 5.66 -14.83 -13.59
CA PHE A 262 6.05 -15.08 -12.19
C PHE A 262 5.79 -16.52 -11.71
N LEU A 263 4.77 -17.20 -12.22
CA LEU A 263 4.47 -18.56 -11.81
C LEU A 263 5.36 -19.62 -12.48
N TYR A 264 5.67 -19.43 -13.77
CA TYR A 264 6.48 -20.39 -14.53
C TYR A 264 7.98 -20.07 -14.47
N GLY A 265 8.35 -18.83 -14.13
CA GLY A 265 9.75 -18.41 -14.03
C GLY A 265 10.35 -18.63 -12.64
N ASP A 266 11.67 -18.86 -12.63
CA ASP A 266 12.48 -18.86 -11.42
C ASP A 266 12.93 -17.43 -11.09
N ILE A 267 11.97 -16.64 -10.60
CA ILE A 267 12.20 -15.22 -10.34
C ILE A 267 13.02 -15.06 -9.06
N THR A 268 14.16 -14.41 -9.20
CA THR A 268 15.07 -14.11 -8.10
C THR A 268 15.01 -12.66 -7.68
N ARG A 269 15.49 -12.35 -6.47
CA ARG A 269 15.68 -10.98 -6.02
C ARG A 269 16.50 -10.15 -7.01
N GLU A 270 17.59 -10.71 -7.55
CA GLU A 270 18.48 -10.03 -8.49
C GLU A 270 17.77 -9.59 -9.77
N MET A 271 16.80 -10.38 -10.25
CA MET A 271 16.01 -10.00 -11.43
C MET A 271 15.22 -8.73 -11.22
N PHE A 272 14.64 -8.50 -10.04
CA PHE A 272 13.94 -7.24 -9.76
C PHE A 272 14.86 -6.01 -9.85
N PHE A 273 16.14 -6.17 -9.53
CA PHE A 273 17.10 -5.06 -9.52
C PHE A 273 17.81 -4.85 -10.87
N ASN A 274 17.97 -5.91 -11.64
CA ASN A 274 18.84 -5.90 -12.83
C ASN A 274 18.10 -6.19 -14.13
N ASP A 275 16.88 -6.70 -14.10
CA ASP A 275 16.06 -6.99 -15.27
C ASP A 275 14.86 -6.04 -15.35
N GLU A 276 14.91 -5.14 -16.34
CA GLU A 276 13.84 -4.17 -16.55
C GLU A 276 12.52 -4.86 -16.93
N GLN A 277 12.57 -5.98 -17.66
CA GLN A 277 11.38 -6.75 -18.02
C GLN A 277 10.67 -7.33 -16.77
N CYS A 278 11.42 -7.80 -15.80
CA CYS A 278 10.85 -8.28 -14.53
C CYS A 278 10.05 -7.17 -13.83
N LEU A 279 10.65 -5.99 -13.69
CA LEU A 279 10.00 -4.84 -13.05
C LEU A 279 8.78 -4.35 -13.86
N GLU A 280 8.89 -4.30 -15.19
CA GLU A 280 7.77 -3.93 -16.07
C GLU A 280 6.62 -4.92 -15.97
N THR A 281 6.92 -6.21 -16.00
CA THR A 281 5.90 -7.26 -15.87
C THR A 281 5.23 -7.20 -14.49
N PHE A 282 5.97 -6.89 -13.43
CA PHE A 282 5.41 -6.66 -12.10
C PHE A 282 4.38 -5.51 -12.09
N THR A 283 4.64 -4.43 -12.83
CA THR A 283 3.69 -3.30 -12.92
C THR A 283 2.39 -3.64 -13.66
N GLN A 284 2.31 -4.79 -14.31
CA GLN A 284 1.09 -5.26 -14.98
C GLN A 284 0.22 -6.14 -14.06
N LEU A 285 0.76 -6.60 -12.91
CA LEU A 285 0.01 -7.41 -11.94
C LEU A 285 -0.93 -6.55 -11.08
N ASP A 286 -2.16 -7.04 -10.93
CA ASP A 286 -3.14 -6.49 -9.98
C ASP A 286 -4.07 -7.59 -9.44
N ASP A 287 -5.03 -7.22 -8.58
CA ASP A 287 -5.93 -8.17 -7.94
C ASP A 287 -6.75 -8.99 -8.95
N ASN A 288 -7.03 -8.45 -10.15
CA ASN A 288 -7.84 -9.14 -11.16
C ASN A 288 -7.11 -10.34 -11.74
N ASP A 289 -5.77 -10.30 -11.88
CA ASP A 289 -4.99 -11.43 -12.35
C ASP A 289 -5.20 -12.65 -11.46
N ILE A 290 -5.14 -12.42 -10.15
CA ILE A 290 -5.29 -13.49 -9.16
C ILE A 290 -6.74 -13.98 -9.08
N TRP A 291 -7.73 -13.08 -9.05
CA TRP A 291 -9.14 -13.47 -9.02
C TRP A 291 -9.56 -14.25 -10.27
N CYS A 292 -9.08 -13.86 -11.45
CA CYS A 292 -9.36 -14.56 -12.70
C CYS A 292 -8.79 -15.99 -12.67
N ALA A 293 -7.55 -16.14 -12.21
CA ALA A 293 -6.90 -17.41 -12.03
C ALA A 293 -7.68 -18.31 -11.03
N LEU A 294 -7.99 -17.80 -9.83
CA LEU A 294 -8.74 -18.54 -8.80
C LEU A 294 -10.08 -19.07 -9.30
N LYS A 295 -10.84 -18.25 -10.05
CA LYS A 295 -12.13 -18.68 -10.61
C LYS A 295 -11.99 -19.83 -11.59
N THR A 296 -10.93 -19.86 -12.37
CA THR A 296 -10.65 -20.94 -13.31
C THR A 296 -10.11 -22.17 -12.60
N TRP A 297 -9.17 -21.99 -11.66
CA TRP A 297 -8.57 -23.09 -10.90
C TRP A 297 -9.55 -23.78 -9.94
N ALA A 298 -10.66 -23.14 -9.58
CA ALA A 298 -11.71 -23.75 -8.75
C ALA A 298 -12.29 -25.06 -9.35
N ASN A 299 -12.13 -25.27 -10.65
CA ASN A 299 -12.56 -26.49 -11.37
C ASN A 299 -11.37 -27.29 -11.94
N HIS A 300 -10.15 -27.06 -11.46
CA HIS A 300 -8.96 -27.74 -11.93
C HIS A 300 -8.94 -29.22 -11.49
N GLU A 301 -8.27 -30.09 -12.24
CA GLU A 301 -8.16 -31.51 -11.94
C GLU A 301 -7.35 -31.78 -10.65
N ASP A 302 -6.34 -30.95 -10.35
CA ASP A 302 -5.61 -31.02 -9.10
C ASP A 302 -6.53 -30.63 -7.93
N LYS A 303 -6.80 -31.59 -7.05
CA LYS A 303 -7.75 -31.44 -5.94
C LYS A 303 -7.33 -30.37 -4.93
N VAL A 304 -6.02 -30.19 -4.71
CA VAL A 304 -5.52 -29.18 -3.75
C VAL A 304 -5.76 -27.80 -4.32
N LEU A 305 -5.35 -27.54 -5.54
CA LEU A 305 -5.56 -26.26 -6.23
C LEU A 305 -7.06 -25.93 -6.32
N ALA A 306 -7.90 -26.90 -6.73
CA ALA A 306 -9.33 -26.71 -6.85
C ALA A 306 -10.01 -26.43 -5.50
N THR A 307 -9.64 -27.17 -4.44
CA THR A 307 -10.24 -26.98 -3.12
C THR A 307 -9.91 -25.60 -2.54
N LEU A 308 -8.64 -25.17 -2.60
CA LEU A 308 -8.21 -23.87 -2.11
C LEU A 308 -8.85 -22.73 -2.90
N SER A 309 -8.82 -22.83 -4.23
CA SER A 309 -9.41 -21.81 -5.12
C SER A 309 -10.92 -21.70 -4.95
N SER A 310 -11.65 -22.83 -4.96
CA SER A 310 -13.11 -22.82 -4.75
C SER A 310 -13.48 -22.37 -3.33
N GLY A 311 -12.64 -22.67 -2.35
CA GLY A 311 -12.79 -22.19 -0.99
C GLY A 311 -12.76 -20.66 -0.91
N LEU A 312 -11.80 -20.03 -1.56
CA LEU A 312 -11.70 -18.57 -1.64
C LEU A 312 -12.85 -17.95 -2.44
N VAL A 313 -13.13 -18.47 -3.64
CA VAL A 313 -14.19 -17.96 -4.53
C VAL A 313 -15.57 -18.03 -3.87
N ASN A 314 -15.87 -19.11 -3.15
CA ASN A 314 -17.18 -19.36 -2.52
C ASN A 314 -17.20 -19.05 -1.02
N ARG A 315 -16.17 -18.40 -0.48
CA ARG A 315 -16.04 -18.05 0.94
C ARG A 315 -16.21 -19.26 1.88
N ARG A 316 -15.67 -20.42 1.50
CA ARG A 316 -15.56 -21.61 2.34
C ARG A 316 -14.14 -21.69 2.91
N LEU A 317 -13.90 -20.86 3.94
CA LEU A 317 -12.58 -20.59 4.47
C LEU A 317 -12.20 -21.62 5.53
N PHE A 318 -10.90 -21.93 5.62
CA PHE A 318 -10.38 -22.81 6.66
C PHE A 318 -10.36 -22.08 8.01
N LYS A 319 -10.52 -22.83 9.09
CA LYS A 319 -10.23 -22.31 10.42
C LYS A 319 -8.73 -22.07 10.56
N VAL A 320 -8.41 -20.96 11.21
CA VAL A 320 -7.04 -20.63 11.59
C VAL A 320 -6.97 -20.49 13.10
N GLU A 321 -5.93 -21.07 13.68
CA GLU A 321 -5.56 -20.83 15.07
C GLU A 321 -4.31 -19.98 15.08
N ILE A 322 -4.31 -18.96 15.94
CA ILE A 322 -3.21 -18.02 16.12
C ILE A 322 -2.84 -18.07 17.59
N ASP A 323 -1.58 -18.41 17.88
CA ASP A 323 -1.03 -18.40 19.22
C ASP A 323 0.25 -17.56 19.26
N SER A 324 0.57 -16.99 20.41
CA SER A 324 1.82 -16.30 20.68
C SER A 324 3.01 -17.26 20.86
N LYS A 325 2.74 -18.55 21.06
CA LYS A 325 3.75 -19.62 21.19
C LYS A 325 3.70 -20.55 19.99
N PRO A 326 4.83 -21.14 19.60
CA PRO A 326 4.85 -22.19 18.59
C PRO A 326 3.93 -23.36 18.97
N PHE A 327 3.15 -23.86 18.02
CA PHE A 327 2.36 -25.08 18.21
C PHE A 327 3.30 -26.27 18.41
N SER A 328 2.89 -27.23 19.27
CA SER A 328 3.62 -28.48 19.44
C SER A 328 3.63 -29.31 18.16
N ASP A 329 4.62 -30.21 18.01
CA ASP A 329 4.70 -31.06 16.81
C ASP A 329 3.56 -32.09 16.75
N GLU A 330 2.98 -32.45 17.92
CA GLU A 330 1.78 -33.32 17.99
C GLU A 330 0.52 -32.56 17.48
N TYR A 331 0.51 -31.24 17.55
CA TYR A 331 -0.61 -30.41 17.12
C TYR A 331 -0.55 -30.11 15.59
N LYS A 332 0.63 -30.12 15.00
CA LYS A 332 0.83 -29.86 13.55
C LYS A 332 0.47 -31.10 12.73
#